data_57f11be17ca399beca1348248fca615b
#
_entry.id   57f11be17ca399beca1348248fca615b
#
_cell.length_a   1.000
_cell.length_b   1.000
_cell.length_c   1.000
_cell.angle_alpha   90.00
_cell.angle_beta   90.00
_cell.angle_gamma   90.00
#
_symmetry.space_group_name_H-M   'P 1'
#
loop_
_entity.id
_entity.type
_entity.pdbx_description
1 polymer ?
#
loop_
_entity_poly.entity_id
_entity_poly.type
_entity_poly.pdbx_seq_one_letter_code
_entity_poly.pdbx_strand_id
1 'polypeptide(L)'
;SKVYMLQSYHQNAEQFEITFNKTKYDAFPAKLKAIIENAVEAASSDMSWKAIHRYSQDHIELQTKDKVRMYKTPDSVLLRQLEIFDGVLEKRKDNALFVEVIASQRAFAQRAVRWYLDTQVGTRMAYNYYFGKPAAKPAAKKA
;
A
#
# COMPACT_ATOMS: atom_id res chain seq x y z
N SER A 1 20.41 6.62 6.73
CA SER A 1 20.34 7.18 5.36
C SER A 1 20.00 8.66 5.41
N LYS A 2 20.56 9.46 4.50
CA LYS A 2 20.29 10.91 4.39
C LYS A 2 19.31 11.24 3.24
N VAL A 3 18.99 10.26 2.43
CA VAL A 3 18.10 10.39 1.27
C VAL A 3 17.12 9.23 1.28
N TYR A 4 15.86 9.52 1.00
CA TYR A 4 14.79 8.55 0.90
C TYR A 4 13.91 8.85 -0.31
N MET A 5 13.66 7.85 -1.14
CA MET A 5 12.69 7.93 -2.24
C MET A 5 11.40 7.25 -1.80
N LEU A 6 10.30 8.00 -1.86
CA LEU A 6 8.96 7.53 -1.52
C LEU A 6 8.27 6.97 -2.76
N GLN A 7 7.47 5.97 -2.58
CA GLN A 7 6.67 5.27 -3.59
C GLN A 7 7.48 4.24 -4.40
N SER A 8 6.99 3.02 -4.39
CA SER A 8 7.49 1.92 -5.20
C SER A 8 6.39 0.88 -5.38
N TYR A 9 6.41 0.15 -6.48
CA TYR A 9 5.48 -0.96 -6.70
C TYR A 9 5.97 -2.29 -6.12
N HIS A 10 7.26 -2.42 -5.82
CA HIS A 10 7.82 -3.72 -5.42
C HIS A 10 7.45 -4.14 -4.00
N GLN A 11 7.08 -3.20 -3.13
CA GLN A 11 6.79 -3.45 -1.71
C GLN A 11 5.81 -2.41 -1.17
N ASN A 12 4.65 -2.30 -1.80
CA ASN A 12 3.62 -1.32 -1.44
C ASN A 12 2.61 -1.85 -0.41
N ALA A 13 2.68 -3.12 -0.07
CA ALA A 13 1.88 -3.76 0.96
C ALA A 13 2.73 -4.76 1.73
N GLU A 14 2.55 -4.81 3.04
CA GLU A 14 3.16 -5.78 3.93
C GLU A 14 2.08 -6.55 4.66
N GLN A 15 2.36 -7.84 4.91
CA GLN A 15 1.50 -8.70 5.71
C GLN A 15 2.31 -9.25 6.87
N PHE A 16 1.72 -9.21 8.05
CA PHE A 16 2.29 -9.83 9.24
C PHE A 16 1.54 -11.12 9.53
N GLU A 17 2.29 -12.20 9.71
CA GLU A 17 1.72 -13.52 9.96
C GLU A 17 1.90 -13.91 11.42
N ILE A 18 0.83 -14.48 11.99
CA ILE A 18 0.90 -15.16 13.29
C ILE A 18 0.78 -16.66 13.03
N THR A 19 1.90 -17.37 13.15
CA THR A 19 1.96 -18.80 12.85
C THR A 19 1.82 -19.64 14.12
N PHE A 20 1.01 -20.69 14.03
CA PHE A 20 0.79 -21.66 15.08
C PHE A 20 1.30 -23.04 14.67
N ASN A 21 1.78 -23.83 15.63
CA ASN A 21 1.98 -25.25 15.40
C ASN A 21 0.62 -25.89 15.08
N LYS A 22 0.50 -26.48 13.88
CA LYS A 22 -0.78 -27.00 13.38
C LYS A 22 -1.41 -28.02 14.33
N THR A 23 -0.64 -29.00 14.82
CA THR A 23 -1.16 -30.04 15.71
C THR A 23 -1.73 -29.46 17.01
N LYS A 24 -1.03 -28.48 17.59
CA LYS A 24 -1.50 -27.79 18.81
C LYS A 24 -2.73 -26.94 18.54
N TYR A 25 -2.76 -26.22 17.43
CA TYR A 25 -3.91 -25.40 17.07
C TYR A 25 -5.15 -26.25 16.79
N ASP A 26 -4.98 -27.36 16.07
CA ASP A 26 -6.08 -28.28 15.75
C ASP A 26 -6.70 -28.90 17.03
N ALA A 27 -5.91 -29.11 18.08
CA ALA A 27 -6.35 -29.60 19.36
C ALA A 27 -7.10 -28.55 20.22
N PHE A 28 -7.09 -27.29 19.87
CA PHE A 28 -7.82 -26.27 20.64
C PHE A 28 -9.34 -26.47 20.52
N PRO A 29 -10.09 -26.22 21.62
CA PRO A 29 -11.54 -26.13 21.56
C PRO A 29 -12.00 -25.05 20.59
N ALA A 30 -13.13 -25.25 19.95
CA ALA A 30 -13.70 -24.29 18.99
C ALA A 30 -13.81 -22.86 19.55
N LYS A 31 -14.17 -22.72 20.83
CA LYS A 31 -14.24 -21.43 21.50
C LYS A 31 -12.88 -20.72 21.52
N LEU A 32 -11.79 -21.42 21.76
CA LEU A 32 -10.45 -20.83 21.79
C LEU A 32 -9.99 -20.43 20.38
N LYS A 33 -10.29 -21.25 19.38
CA LYS A 33 -10.03 -20.89 17.96
C LYS A 33 -10.75 -19.61 17.58
N ALA A 34 -12.03 -19.49 17.89
CA ALA A 34 -12.80 -18.27 17.62
C ALA A 34 -12.25 -17.03 18.34
N ILE A 35 -11.77 -17.17 19.59
CA ILE A 35 -11.12 -16.07 20.32
C ILE A 35 -9.84 -15.62 19.60
N ILE A 36 -9.00 -16.57 19.17
CA ILE A 36 -7.76 -16.26 18.45
C ILE A 36 -8.06 -15.56 17.12
N GLU A 37 -8.99 -16.10 16.34
CA GLU A 37 -9.39 -15.51 15.04
C GLU A 37 -9.90 -14.08 15.22
N ASN A 38 -10.81 -13.84 16.14
CA ASN A 38 -11.31 -12.47 16.43
C ASN A 38 -10.21 -11.55 16.96
N ALA A 39 -9.28 -12.05 17.77
CA ALA A 39 -8.15 -11.25 18.26
C ALA A 39 -7.20 -10.84 17.12
N VAL A 40 -6.96 -11.71 16.15
CA VAL A 40 -6.15 -11.42 14.96
C VAL A 40 -6.82 -10.34 14.10
N GLU A 41 -8.12 -10.44 13.87
CA GLU A 41 -8.88 -9.44 13.11
C GLU A 41 -8.85 -8.08 13.82
N ALA A 42 -9.09 -8.05 15.12
CA ALA A 42 -9.06 -6.82 15.91
C ALA A 42 -7.66 -6.18 15.90
N ALA A 43 -6.61 -6.98 16.09
CA ALA A 43 -5.22 -6.50 16.06
C ALA A 43 -4.82 -5.99 14.67
N SER A 44 -5.24 -6.64 13.59
CA SER A 44 -4.98 -6.23 12.22
C SER A 44 -5.60 -4.85 11.91
N SER A 45 -6.84 -4.65 12.32
CA SER A 45 -7.53 -3.37 12.14
C SER A 45 -6.88 -2.25 12.97
N ASP A 46 -6.62 -2.49 14.25
CA ASP A 46 -5.99 -1.53 15.16
C ASP A 46 -4.58 -1.13 14.69
N MET A 47 -3.79 -2.10 14.26
CA MET A 47 -2.45 -1.86 13.73
C MET A 47 -2.48 -0.96 12.49
N SER A 48 -3.42 -1.16 11.57
CA SER A 48 -3.53 -0.37 10.35
C SER A 48 -3.73 1.12 10.66
N TRP A 49 -4.61 1.44 11.59
CA TRP A 49 -4.86 2.83 12.00
C TRP A 49 -3.70 3.43 12.79
N LYS A 50 -3.13 2.67 13.73
CA LYS A 50 -1.94 3.09 14.50
C LYS A 50 -0.75 3.34 13.59
N ALA A 51 -0.55 2.52 12.57
CA ALA A 51 0.53 2.70 11.59
C ALA A 51 0.39 4.03 10.84
N ILE A 52 -0.81 4.39 10.35
CA ILE A 52 -1.04 5.68 9.68
C ILE A 52 -0.71 6.85 10.62
N HIS A 53 -1.19 6.80 11.86
CA HIS A 53 -0.94 7.84 12.85
C HIS A 53 0.56 7.95 13.17
N ARG A 54 1.20 6.84 13.51
CA ARG A 54 2.62 6.82 13.91
C ARG A 54 3.55 7.20 12.76
N TYR A 55 3.36 6.59 11.59
CA TYR A 55 4.24 6.83 10.45
C TYR A 55 4.12 8.24 9.89
N SER A 56 2.95 8.88 10.00
CA SER A 56 2.81 10.28 9.62
C SER A 56 3.63 11.22 10.54
N GLN A 57 3.73 10.91 11.83
CA GLN A 57 4.60 11.63 12.77
C GLN A 57 6.07 11.36 12.49
N ASP A 58 6.46 10.09 12.34
CA ASP A 58 7.83 9.69 12.02
C ASP A 58 8.33 10.34 10.72
N HIS A 59 7.46 10.43 9.71
CA HIS A 59 7.77 11.12 8.46
C HIS A 59 8.18 12.59 8.67
N ILE A 60 7.47 13.31 9.52
CA ILE A 60 7.79 14.69 9.89
C ILE A 60 9.08 14.74 10.70
N GLU A 61 9.27 13.84 11.66
CA GLU A 61 10.48 13.79 12.49
C GLU A 61 11.73 13.52 11.67
N LEU A 62 11.70 12.57 10.76
CA LEU A 62 12.80 12.28 9.84
C LEU A 62 13.24 13.51 9.03
N GLN A 63 12.30 14.33 8.61
CA GLN A 63 12.59 15.55 7.85
C GLN A 63 13.11 16.67 8.74
N THR A 64 12.52 16.88 9.90
CA THR A 64 12.77 18.04 10.75
C THR A 64 13.93 17.82 11.71
N LYS A 65 14.00 16.68 12.39
CA LYS A 65 15.05 16.33 13.36
C LYS A 65 16.27 15.71 12.68
N ASP A 66 16.04 14.67 11.88
CA ASP A 66 17.13 13.88 11.28
C ASP A 66 17.65 14.45 9.96
N LYS A 67 16.96 15.48 9.43
CA LYS A 67 17.34 16.17 8.18
C LYS A 67 17.41 15.22 6.98
N VAL A 68 16.57 14.20 6.96
CA VAL A 68 16.43 13.29 5.82
C VAL A 68 15.76 14.00 4.67
N ARG A 69 16.38 13.97 3.51
CA ARG A 69 15.79 14.50 2.28
C ARG A 69 14.90 13.43 1.63
N MET A 70 13.64 13.74 1.50
CA MET A 70 12.65 12.85 0.90
C MET A 70 12.27 13.32 -0.49
N TYR A 71 12.28 12.41 -1.42
CA TYR A 71 11.95 12.66 -2.82
C TYR A 71 10.81 11.74 -3.26
N LYS A 72 9.92 12.28 -4.06
CA LYS A 72 8.96 11.45 -4.80
C LYS A 72 9.71 10.67 -5.87
N THR A 73 9.45 9.37 -5.97
CA THR A 73 10.03 8.55 -7.03
C THR A 73 9.55 9.05 -8.39
N PRO A 74 10.46 9.29 -9.34
CA PRO A 74 10.09 9.72 -10.69
C PRO A 74 9.21 8.68 -11.39
N ASP A 75 8.23 9.16 -12.15
CA ASP A 75 7.30 8.29 -12.88
C ASP A 75 8.02 7.35 -13.85
N SER A 76 9.16 7.77 -14.43
CA SER A 76 10.00 6.91 -15.28
C SER A 76 10.57 5.69 -14.54
N VAL A 77 10.91 5.83 -13.26
CA VAL A 77 11.36 4.72 -12.41
C VAL A 77 10.19 3.78 -12.11
N LEU A 78 9.02 4.32 -11.80
CA LEU A 78 7.81 3.53 -11.54
C LEU A 78 7.38 2.74 -12.79
N LEU A 79 7.38 3.38 -13.96
CA LEU A 79 7.10 2.69 -15.24
C LEU A 79 8.11 1.58 -15.49
N ARG A 80 9.39 1.84 -15.26
CA ARG A 80 10.42 0.82 -15.42
C ARG A 80 10.26 -0.38 -14.49
N GLN A 81 9.76 -0.18 -13.27
CA GLN A 81 9.41 -1.29 -12.36
C GLN A 81 8.32 -2.18 -12.94
N LEU A 82 7.27 -1.60 -13.56
CA LEU A 82 6.19 -2.37 -14.20
C LEU A 82 6.72 -3.18 -15.38
N GLU A 83 7.52 -2.58 -16.25
CA GLU A 83 8.15 -3.28 -17.39
C GLU A 83 9.04 -4.45 -16.94
N ILE A 84 9.83 -4.26 -15.87
CA ILE A 84 10.66 -5.32 -15.31
C ILE A 84 9.78 -6.43 -14.73
N PHE A 85 8.69 -6.07 -14.09
CA PHE A 85 7.75 -7.06 -13.53
C PHE A 85 7.13 -7.94 -14.62
N ASP A 86 6.77 -7.38 -15.77
CA ASP A 86 6.32 -8.18 -16.93
C ASP A 86 7.37 -9.20 -17.34
N GLY A 87 8.64 -8.85 -17.33
CA GLY A 87 9.73 -9.78 -17.57
C GLY A 87 9.89 -10.88 -16.52
N VAL A 88 9.55 -10.61 -15.26
CA VAL A 88 9.50 -11.62 -14.18
C VAL A 88 8.37 -12.60 -14.41
N LEU A 89 7.19 -12.11 -14.79
CA LEU A 89 6.03 -12.96 -15.11
C LEU A 89 6.33 -13.91 -16.26
N GLU A 90 6.95 -13.39 -17.31
CA GLU A 90 7.31 -14.20 -18.49
C GLU A 90 8.28 -15.34 -18.17
N LYS A 91 9.26 -15.09 -17.28
CA LYS A 91 10.23 -16.11 -16.84
C LYS A 91 9.64 -17.22 -15.97
N ARG A 92 8.40 -17.09 -15.52
CA ARG A 92 7.73 -18.04 -14.62
C ARG A 92 6.47 -18.67 -15.22
N LYS A 93 6.25 -18.47 -16.50
CA LYS A 93 5.07 -18.99 -17.21
C LYS A 93 4.99 -20.52 -17.33
N ASP A 94 6.08 -21.20 -17.09
CA ASP A 94 6.17 -22.66 -17.04
C ASP A 94 5.64 -23.25 -15.71
N ASN A 95 5.46 -22.44 -14.69
CA ASN A 95 4.87 -22.87 -13.42
C ASN A 95 3.34 -22.68 -13.46
N ALA A 96 2.60 -23.78 -13.58
CA ALA A 96 1.14 -23.76 -13.70
C ALA A 96 0.43 -23.08 -12.51
N LEU A 97 0.88 -23.37 -11.28
CA LEU A 97 0.32 -22.73 -10.08
C LEU A 97 0.56 -21.21 -10.08
N PHE A 98 1.76 -20.80 -10.47
CA PHE A 98 2.07 -19.37 -10.56
C PHE A 98 1.17 -18.66 -11.59
N VAL A 99 0.96 -19.27 -12.75
CA VAL A 99 0.07 -18.74 -13.80
C VAL A 99 -1.36 -18.60 -13.30
N GLU A 100 -1.89 -19.62 -12.62
CA GLU A 100 -3.23 -19.60 -12.03
C GLU A 100 -3.38 -18.49 -10.99
N VAL A 101 -2.43 -18.35 -10.08
CA VAL A 101 -2.43 -17.31 -9.03
C VAL A 101 -2.41 -15.92 -9.68
N ILE A 102 -1.53 -15.68 -10.66
CA ILE A 102 -1.46 -14.38 -11.36
C ILE A 102 -2.74 -14.09 -12.13
N ALA A 103 -3.37 -15.08 -12.77
CA ALA A 103 -4.64 -14.89 -13.45
C ALA A 103 -5.75 -14.49 -12.48
N SER A 104 -5.84 -15.16 -11.34
CA SER A 104 -6.78 -14.82 -10.26
C SER A 104 -6.58 -13.40 -9.72
N GLN A 105 -5.32 -13.04 -9.41
CA GLN A 105 -4.98 -11.71 -8.92
C GLN A 105 -5.31 -10.63 -9.96
N ARG A 106 -5.03 -10.85 -11.24
CA ARG A 106 -5.36 -9.90 -12.32
C ARG A 106 -6.86 -9.69 -12.43
N ALA A 107 -7.66 -10.76 -12.44
CA ALA A 107 -9.10 -10.67 -12.50
C ALA A 107 -9.70 -9.90 -11.32
N PHE A 108 -9.19 -10.15 -10.11
CA PHE A 108 -9.57 -9.40 -8.92
C PHE A 108 -9.17 -7.93 -9.03
N ALA A 109 -7.92 -7.64 -9.36
CA ALA A 109 -7.39 -6.27 -9.43
C ALA A 109 -8.14 -5.45 -10.49
N GLN A 110 -8.40 -6.01 -11.67
CA GLN A 110 -9.15 -5.33 -12.74
C GLN A 110 -10.51 -4.85 -12.25
N ARG A 111 -11.21 -5.66 -11.46
CA ARG A 111 -12.52 -5.32 -10.91
C ARG A 111 -12.41 -4.37 -9.71
N ALA A 112 -11.60 -4.73 -8.73
CA ALA A 112 -11.52 -4.01 -7.46
C ALA A 112 -10.85 -2.64 -7.61
N VAL A 113 -9.74 -2.57 -8.35
CA VAL A 113 -9.04 -1.30 -8.58
C VAL A 113 -9.87 -0.39 -9.47
N ARG A 114 -10.57 -0.93 -10.48
CA ARG A 114 -11.49 -0.15 -11.31
C ARG A 114 -12.58 0.49 -10.45
N TRP A 115 -13.24 -0.30 -9.59
CA TRP A 115 -14.24 0.22 -8.67
C TRP A 115 -13.66 1.31 -7.76
N TYR A 116 -12.47 1.08 -7.21
CA TYR A 116 -11.79 2.05 -6.36
C TYR A 116 -11.54 3.38 -7.12
N LEU A 117 -10.99 3.31 -8.32
CA LEU A 117 -10.71 4.50 -9.14
C LEU A 117 -11.98 5.26 -9.53
N ASP A 118 -13.08 4.55 -9.77
CA ASP A 118 -14.35 5.16 -10.18
C ASP A 118 -15.13 5.76 -8.99
N THR A 119 -14.92 5.27 -7.77
CA THR A 119 -15.72 5.66 -6.59
C THR A 119 -14.99 6.55 -5.59
N GLN A 120 -13.65 6.55 -5.59
CA GLN A 120 -12.87 7.32 -4.63
C GLN A 120 -12.42 8.66 -5.20
N VAL A 121 -12.72 9.73 -4.47
CA VAL A 121 -12.17 11.05 -4.79
C VAL A 121 -10.69 11.10 -4.44
N GLY A 122 -9.87 11.62 -5.34
CA GLY A 122 -8.44 11.75 -5.12
C GLY A 122 -8.12 12.67 -3.93
N THR A 123 -7.57 12.12 -2.86
CA THR A 123 -7.22 12.85 -1.63
C THR A 123 -6.23 14.00 -1.89
N ARG A 124 -5.40 13.89 -2.92
CA ARG A 124 -4.44 14.94 -3.31
C ARG A 124 -5.11 16.28 -3.62
N MET A 125 -6.28 16.25 -4.27
CA MET A 125 -7.00 17.49 -4.59
C MET A 125 -7.41 18.21 -3.30
N ALA A 126 -8.02 17.51 -2.35
CA ALA A 126 -8.43 18.08 -1.07
C ALA A 126 -7.21 18.54 -0.24
N TYR A 127 -6.16 17.74 -0.19
CA TYR A 127 -4.93 18.12 0.49
C TYR A 127 -4.33 19.42 -0.07
N ASN A 128 -4.21 19.53 -1.39
CA ASN A 128 -3.67 20.73 -2.02
C ASN A 128 -4.58 21.94 -1.83
N TYR A 129 -5.88 21.75 -1.76
CA TYR A 129 -6.83 22.84 -1.51
C TYR A 129 -6.66 23.44 -0.12
N TYR A 130 -6.50 22.61 0.90
CA TYR A 130 -6.42 23.08 2.29
C TYR A 130 -4.99 23.41 2.75
N PHE A 131 -3.99 22.72 2.25
CA PHE A 131 -2.62 22.76 2.76
C PHE A 131 -1.57 23.04 1.70
N GLY A 132 -1.92 23.02 0.42
CA GLY A 132 -1.04 23.38 -0.68
C GLY A 132 -0.74 24.87 -0.71
N LYS A 133 0.36 25.24 -1.40
CA LYS A 133 0.59 26.66 -1.72
C LYS A 133 -0.59 27.14 -2.57
N PRO A 134 -1.12 28.37 -2.34
CA PRO A 134 -2.17 28.91 -3.19
C PRO A 134 -1.75 28.83 -4.66
N ALA A 135 -2.49 28.08 -5.48
CA ALA A 135 -2.34 28.18 -6.91
C ALA A 135 -2.60 29.64 -7.28
N ALA A 136 -1.72 30.25 -8.07
CA ALA A 136 -1.99 31.59 -8.62
C ALA A 136 -3.39 31.55 -9.25
N LYS A 137 -4.31 32.36 -8.72
CA LYS A 137 -5.67 32.41 -9.26
C LYS A 137 -5.54 32.73 -10.75
N PRO A 138 -6.18 31.96 -11.64
CA PRO A 138 -6.18 32.33 -13.07
C PRO A 138 -6.69 33.73 -13.18
N ALA A 139 -5.95 34.59 -13.90
CA ALA A 139 -6.34 35.97 -14.14
C ALA A 139 -7.76 35.95 -14.69
N ALA A 140 -8.66 36.71 -14.03
CA ALA A 140 -10.03 36.86 -14.51
C ALA A 140 -9.97 37.35 -15.97
N LYS A 141 -10.47 36.56 -16.89
CA LYS A 141 -10.66 37.02 -18.26
C LYS A 141 -11.63 38.19 -18.15
N LYS A 142 -11.12 39.40 -18.42
CA LYS A 142 -12.00 40.57 -18.61
C LYS A 142 -12.89 40.24 -19.80
N ALA A 143 -14.20 40.27 -19.56
CA ALA A 143 -15.21 40.19 -20.59
C ALA A 143 -15.14 41.45 -21.47
#